data_6e96a663cb23b87d3e2e3e62e3f1d0bc
#
_entry.id   6e96a663cb23b87d3e2e3e62e3f1d0bc
#
_cell.length_a   1.000
_cell.length_b   1.000
_cell.length_c   1.000
_cell.angle_alpha   90.00
_cell.angle_beta   90.00
_cell.angle_gamma   90.00
#
_symmetry.space_group_name_H-M   'P 1'
#
loop_
_entity.id
_entity.type
_entity.pdbx_description
1 polymer ?
#
loop_
_entity_poly.entity_id
_entity_poly.type
_entity_poly.pdbx_seq_one_letter_code
_entity_poly.pdbx_strand_id
1 'polypeptide(L)'
;MHSNDDKREWIDPAQGLSDSQVQERIDAGCVNTQDERITKSYEEIFRDNVLTLFNLINAILAGLIIFIGSFKNLLFLGVVISNLVIGILQEIRAKRVLDKLSLITQPYLKVLRNGKEMELHMDDIVLDDILCLSTGSQVCADAMVVEGRLEVNESLVTGESDIIVKHMHDTLYSGSFVVSGQAKVQVQHVGKDNYAATIMKDAKTFKKHKSQLRDSINFIIKTIGIIIIPVGILLFSKQFFLTESTLPQAIVST
;
A
#
# COMPACT_ATOMS: atom_id res chain seq x y z
N MET A 1 -0.64 1.20 25.07
CA MET A 1 -1.00 2.22 26.06
C MET A 1 0.25 3.05 26.30
N HIS A 2 0.50 4.03 25.43
CA HIS A 2 1.73 4.84 25.46
C HIS A 2 1.42 6.20 26.06
N SER A 3 2.23 6.56 27.04
CA SER A 3 2.17 7.72 27.91
C SER A 3 2.59 9.03 27.21
N ASN A 4 1.87 9.43 26.15
CA ASN A 4 2.07 10.74 25.52
C ASN A 4 0.94 11.72 25.80
N ASP A 5 -0.02 11.32 26.65
CA ASP A 5 -1.18 12.16 27.01
C ASP A 5 -0.84 13.34 27.94
N ASP A 6 0.33 13.36 28.56
CA ASP A 6 0.64 14.27 29.67
C ASP A 6 1.37 15.58 29.25
N LYS A 7 1.56 15.83 27.94
CA LYS A 7 2.24 17.05 27.44
C LYS A 7 1.49 17.73 26.27
N ARG A 8 0.17 17.63 26.22
CA ARG A 8 -0.56 18.34 25.17
C ARG A 8 -0.65 19.81 25.50
N GLU A 9 -0.12 20.63 24.61
CA GLU A 9 -0.19 22.08 24.68
C GLU A 9 -1.57 22.52 24.16
N TRP A 10 -2.31 23.27 24.98
CA TRP A 10 -3.54 23.90 24.51
C TRP A 10 -3.18 25.02 23.55
N ILE A 11 -3.61 24.92 22.32
CA ILE A 11 -3.39 25.93 21.29
C ILE A 11 -4.59 26.86 21.24
N ASP A 12 -4.33 28.17 21.19
CA ASP A 12 -5.37 29.16 21.05
C ASP A 12 -6.14 28.98 19.73
N PRO A 13 -7.46 28.67 19.77
CA PRO A 13 -8.27 28.47 18.57
C PRO A 13 -8.40 29.70 17.68
N ALA A 14 -7.99 30.89 18.17
CA ALA A 14 -8.00 32.15 17.41
C ALA A 14 -6.71 32.35 16.62
N GLN A 15 -5.58 31.77 17.05
CA GLN A 15 -4.26 31.97 16.42
C GLN A 15 -3.72 30.73 15.72
N GLY A 16 -3.99 29.53 16.25
CA GLY A 16 -3.38 28.30 15.77
C GLY A 16 -1.87 28.24 16.04
N LEU A 17 -1.19 27.26 15.45
CA LEU A 17 0.25 27.09 15.59
C LEU A 17 1.04 28.20 14.89
N SER A 18 2.16 28.62 15.48
CA SER A 18 3.18 29.45 14.82
C SER A 18 4.08 28.60 13.92
N ASP A 19 4.77 29.24 12.96
CA ASP A 19 5.69 28.52 12.05
C ASP A 19 6.79 27.78 12.81
N SER A 20 7.28 28.34 13.93
CA SER A 20 8.28 27.67 14.76
C SER A 20 7.75 26.40 15.44
N GLN A 21 6.51 26.44 15.94
CA GLN A 21 5.85 25.26 16.53
C GLN A 21 5.55 24.20 15.47
N VAL A 22 5.13 24.60 14.27
CA VAL A 22 4.93 23.68 13.15
C VAL A 22 6.22 22.96 12.80
N GLN A 23 7.35 23.71 12.70
CA GLN A 23 8.64 23.12 12.39
C GLN A 23 9.10 22.14 13.48
N GLU A 24 8.89 22.46 14.74
CA GLU A 24 9.18 21.56 15.86
C GLU A 24 8.38 20.24 15.76
N ARG A 25 7.10 20.30 15.38
CA ARG A 25 6.25 19.09 15.17
C ARG A 25 6.73 18.27 13.97
N ILE A 26 7.17 18.92 12.88
CA ILE A 26 7.74 18.26 11.71
C ILE A 26 9.06 17.55 12.08
N ASP A 27 9.96 18.23 12.78
CA ASP A 27 11.25 17.67 13.19
C ASP A 27 11.09 16.51 14.19
N ALA A 28 10.03 16.54 15.00
CA ALA A 28 9.63 15.45 15.88
C ALA A 28 8.94 14.26 15.14
N GLY A 29 8.67 14.40 13.85
CA GLY A 29 7.96 13.38 13.06
C GLY A 29 6.46 13.29 13.35
N CYS A 30 5.88 14.31 13.99
CA CYS A 30 4.46 14.38 14.35
C CYS A 30 3.61 14.95 13.19
N VAL A 31 3.73 14.35 12.01
CA VAL A 31 3.04 14.73 10.77
C VAL A 31 2.03 13.66 10.38
N ASN A 32 0.89 14.07 9.83
CA ASN A 32 -0.21 13.15 9.44
C ASN A 32 0.10 12.38 8.14
N THR A 33 1.36 12.01 7.92
CA THR A 33 1.75 11.18 6.78
C THR A 33 1.19 9.77 6.93
N GLN A 34 0.42 9.33 5.96
CA GLN A 34 0.03 7.94 5.87
C GLN A 34 1.14 7.16 5.16
N ASP A 35 1.88 6.34 5.90
CA ASP A 35 2.96 5.47 5.36
C ASP A 35 2.44 4.36 4.42
N GLU A 36 1.14 4.27 4.19
CA GLU A 36 0.56 3.27 3.33
C GLU A 36 0.58 3.72 1.87
N ARG A 37 1.66 3.39 1.19
CA ARG A 37 1.68 3.43 -0.26
C ARG A 37 0.58 2.51 -0.79
N ILE A 38 -0.42 3.09 -1.43
CA ILE A 38 -1.53 2.37 -2.06
C ILE A 38 -0.99 1.51 -3.22
N THR A 39 0.16 1.88 -3.77
CA THR A 39 0.78 1.24 -4.92
C THR A 39 2.17 0.72 -4.60
N LYS A 40 2.56 -0.39 -5.24
CA LYS A 40 3.92 -0.95 -5.14
C LYS A 40 4.97 0.06 -5.59
N SER A 41 6.19 -0.02 -5.03
CA SER A 41 7.34 0.72 -5.55
C SER A 41 7.80 0.18 -6.92
N TYR A 42 8.51 0.99 -7.69
CA TYR A 42 9.08 0.52 -8.96
C TYR A 42 10.05 -0.65 -8.78
N GLU A 43 10.78 -0.67 -7.66
CA GLU A 43 11.69 -1.76 -7.30
C GLU A 43 10.94 -3.06 -7.00
N GLU A 44 9.82 -2.97 -6.27
CA GLU A 44 8.95 -4.12 -6.00
C GLU A 44 8.34 -4.66 -7.30
N ILE A 45 7.87 -3.79 -8.19
CA ILE A 45 7.34 -4.18 -9.51
C ILE A 45 8.41 -4.95 -10.29
N PHE A 46 9.63 -4.43 -10.35
CA PHE A 46 10.72 -5.08 -11.07
C PHE A 46 11.05 -6.44 -10.43
N ARG A 47 11.24 -6.48 -9.11
CA ARG A 47 11.57 -7.71 -8.39
C ARG A 47 10.50 -8.80 -8.55
N ASP A 48 9.22 -8.42 -8.41
CA ASP A 48 8.10 -9.35 -8.48
C ASP A 48 7.92 -9.95 -9.89
N ASN A 49 8.28 -9.21 -10.93
CA ASN A 49 8.21 -9.68 -12.31
C ASN A 49 9.47 -10.47 -12.72
N VAL A 50 10.66 -10.08 -12.28
CA VAL A 50 11.93 -10.72 -12.66
C VAL A 50 12.18 -11.99 -11.84
N LEU A 51 12.04 -11.92 -10.49
CA LEU A 51 12.37 -13.01 -9.58
C LEU A 51 11.20 -13.97 -9.40
N THR A 52 10.67 -14.49 -10.50
CA THR A 52 9.66 -15.54 -10.48
C THR A 52 10.32 -16.92 -10.65
N LEU A 53 9.68 -17.94 -10.09
CA LEU A 53 10.13 -19.34 -10.28
C LEU A 53 10.21 -19.69 -11.78
N PHE A 54 9.27 -19.22 -12.58
CA PHE A 54 9.25 -19.40 -14.02
C PHE A 54 10.51 -18.82 -14.69
N ASN A 55 10.86 -17.57 -14.38
CA ASN A 55 12.04 -16.92 -14.95
C ASN A 55 13.34 -17.59 -14.47
N LEU A 56 13.39 -18.06 -13.21
CA LEU A 56 14.53 -18.79 -12.69
C LEU A 56 14.76 -20.09 -13.46
N ILE A 57 13.71 -20.88 -13.70
CA ILE A 57 13.81 -22.14 -14.47
C ILE A 57 14.27 -21.83 -15.89
N ASN A 58 13.70 -20.81 -16.56
CA ASN A 58 14.12 -20.42 -17.90
C ASN A 58 15.56 -19.92 -17.94
N ALA A 59 16.03 -19.21 -16.91
CA ALA A 59 17.42 -18.77 -16.82
C ALA A 59 18.40 -19.94 -16.68
N ILE A 60 18.06 -20.96 -15.86
CA ILE A 60 18.84 -22.17 -15.71
C ILE A 60 18.89 -22.94 -17.06
N LEU A 61 17.72 -23.07 -17.72
CA LEU A 61 17.63 -23.75 -19.02
C LEU A 61 18.46 -23.01 -20.08
N ALA A 62 18.37 -21.70 -20.15
CA ALA A 62 19.18 -20.89 -21.05
C ALA A 62 20.69 -21.05 -20.79
N GLY A 63 21.10 -21.07 -19.50
CA GLY A 63 22.49 -21.34 -19.11
C GLY A 63 22.99 -22.68 -19.59
N LEU A 64 22.19 -23.75 -19.46
CA LEU A 64 22.50 -25.07 -19.94
C LEU A 64 22.65 -25.12 -21.49
N ILE A 65 21.73 -24.47 -22.21
CA ILE A 65 21.76 -24.41 -23.67
C ILE A 65 23.00 -23.65 -24.17
N ILE A 66 23.37 -22.56 -23.49
CA ILE A 66 24.60 -21.79 -23.80
C ILE A 66 25.84 -22.65 -23.54
N PHE A 67 25.87 -23.36 -22.41
CA PHE A 67 26.99 -24.25 -22.06
C PHE A 67 27.21 -25.33 -23.10
N ILE A 68 26.14 -25.86 -23.71
CA ILE A 68 26.16 -26.86 -24.78
C ILE A 68 26.53 -26.25 -26.15
N GLY A 69 26.50 -24.91 -26.29
CA GLY A 69 26.77 -24.22 -27.55
C GLY A 69 25.61 -24.25 -28.55
N SER A 70 24.39 -24.57 -28.14
CA SER A 70 23.22 -24.74 -29.02
C SER A 70 22.39 -23.46 -29.14
N PHE A 71 22.98 -22.38 -29.67
CA PHE A 71 22.39 -21.07 -29.74
C PHE A 71 21.03 -20.98 -30.46
N LYS A 72 20.76 -21.89 -31.41
CA LYS A 72 19.48 -21.95 -32.13
C LYS A 72 18.28 -22.16 -31.20
N ASN A 73 18.51 -22.87 -30.10
CA ASN A 73 17.46 -23.20 -29.13
C ASN A 73 17.20 -22.08 -28.12
N LEU A 74 17.93 -20.97 -28.17
CA LEU A 74 17.67 -19.78 -27.33
C LEU A 74 16.51 -18.90 -27.81
N LEU A 75 15.86 -19.24 -28.92
CA LEU A 75 14.72 -18.44 -29.46
C LEU A 75 13.58 -18.24 -28.43
N PHE A 76 13.38 -19.21 -27.53
CA PHE A 76 12.38 -19.10 -26.48
C PHE A 76 12.64 -17.92 -25.53
N LEU A 77 13.91 -17.51 -25.34
CA LEU A 77 14.25 -16.34 -24.53
C LEU A 77 13.61 -15.06 -25.08
N GLY A 78 13.44 -14.95 -26.39
CA GLY A 78 12.73 -13.83 -27.00
C GLY A 78 11.31 -13.70 -26.48
N VAL A 79 10.60 -14.81 -26.32
CA VAL A 79 9.25 -14.84 -25.76
C VAL A 79 9.28 -14.50 -24.26
N VAL A 80 10.21 -15.07 -23.50
CA VAL A 80 10.35 -14.81 -22.05
C VAL A 80 10.64 -13.33 -21.80
N ILE A 81 11.60 -12.76 -22.51
CA ILE A 81 11.96 -11.33 -22.39
C ILE A 81 10.80 -10.45 -22.80
N SER A 82 10.11 -10.76 -23.90
CA SER A 82 8.93 -9.98 -24.35
C SER A 82 7.83 -10.00 -23.29
N ASN A 83 7.52 -11.15 -22.72
CA ASN A 83 6.51 -11.27 -21.64
C ASN A 83 6.93 -10.48 -20.40
N LEU A 84 8.19 -10.52 -20.01
CA LEU A 84 8.74 -9.77 -18.90
C LEU A 84 8.60 -8.26 -19.10
N VAL A 85 9.00 -7.77 -20.28
CA VAL A 85 8.90 -6.34 -20.63
C VAL A 85 7.44 -5.88 -20.65
N ILE A 86 6.56 -6.66 -21.29
CA ILE A 86 5.12 -6.35 -21.34
C ILE A 86 4.53 -6.31 -19.92
N GLY A 87 4.83 -7.29 -19.07
CA GLY A 87 4.35 -7.35 -17.68
C GLY A 87 4.78 -6.13 -16.87
N ILE A 88 6.07 -5.78 -16.91
CA ILE A 88 6.60 -4.60 -16.21
C ILE A 88 5.94 -3.31 -16.72
N LEU A 89 5.81 -3.14 -18.05
CA LEU A 89 5.18 -1.96 -18.63
C LEU A 89 3.70 -1.83 -18.23
N GLN A 90 2.96 -2.93 -18.21
CA GLN A 90 1.56 -2.95 -17.80
C GLN A 90 1.42 -2.56 -16.31
N GLU A 91 2.25 -3.12 -15.42
CA GLU A 91 2.20 -2.81 -13.99
C GLU A 91 2.62 -1.36 -13.70
N ILE A 92 3.63 -0.82 -14.41
CA ILE A 92 4.01 0.58 -14.33
C ILE A 92 2.88 1.51 -14.81
N ARG A 93 2.17 1.15 -15.88
CA ARG A 93 1.02 1.94 -16.35
C ARG A 93 -0.10 1.91 -15.32
N ALA A 94 -0.43 0.75 -14.77
CA ALA A 94 -1.43 0.61 -13.73
C ALA A 94 -1.08 1.44 -12.49
N LYS A 95 0.18 1.38 -12.03
CA LYS A 95 0.67 2.22 -10.94
C LYS A 95 0.46 3.70 -11.21
N ARG A 96 0.86 4.20 -12.37
CA ARG A 96 0.73 5.63 -12.71
C ARG A 96 -0.73 6.11 -12.72
N VAL A 97 -1.66 5.25 -13.15
CA VAL A 97 -3.10 5.58 -13.12
C VAL A 97 -3.59 5.65 -11.68
N LEU A 98 -3.23 4.67 -10.84
CA LEU A 98 -3.61 4.64 -9.42
C LEU A 98 -3.01 5.82 -8.65
N ASP A 99 -1.73 6.14 -8.88
CA ASP A 99 -1.07 7.29 -8.25
C ASP A 99 -1.76 8.62 -8.62
N LYS A 100 -2.20 8.78 -9.88
CA LYS A 100 -2.97 9.98 -10.29
C LYS A 100 -4.34 10.05 -9.62
N LEU A 101 -5.02 8.92 -9.48
CA LEU A 101 -6.34 8.88 -8.82
C LEU A 101 -6.22 9.20 -7.33
N SER A 102 -5.18 8.72 -6.65
CA SER A 102 -4.95 9.01 -5.23
C SER A 102 -4.74 10.50 -4.97
N LEU A 103 -4.01 11.21 -5.85
CA LEU A 103 -3.79 12.65 -5.73
C LEU A 103 -5.09 13.49 -5.90
N ILE A 104 -6.06 12.99 -6.68
CA ILE A 104 -7.34 13.71 -6.90
C ILE A 104 -8.30 13.51 -5.71
N THR A 105 -8.18 12.41 -5.00
CA THR A 105 -9.11 12.04 -3.91
C THR A 105 -8.66 12.49 -2.53
N GLN A 106 -7.44 12.99 -2.38
CA GLN A 106 -6.95 13.48 -1.10
C GLN A 106 -7.49 14.89 -0.81
N PRO A 107 -8.21 15.08 0.32
CA PRO A 107 -8.83 16.37 0.61
C PRO A 107 -7.79 17.40 1.03
N TYR A 108 -7.99 18.64 0.55
CA TYR A 108 -7.40 19.82 1.14
C TYR A 108 -8.27 20.27 2.31
N LEU A 109 -7.63 20.70 3.38
CA LEU A 109 -8.29 21.11 4.61
C LEU A 109 -7.88 22.54 4.99
N LYS A 110 -8.82 23.27 5.55
CA LYS A 110 -8.54 24.59 6.09
C LYS A 110 -7.93 24.45 7.47
N VAL A 111 -6.75 24.99 7.62
CA VAL A 111 -5.95 24.98 8.86
C VAL A 111 -5.67 26.42 9.29
N LEU A 112 -5.78 26.67 10.57
CA LEU A 112 -5.45 27.98 11.15
C LEU A 112 -4.02 27.94 11.70
N ARG A 113 -3.13 28.73 11.09
CA ARG A 113 -1.75 28.94 11.55
C ARG A 113 -1.42 30.43 11.53
N ASN A 114 -0.71 30.95 12.53
CA ASN A 114 -0.37 32.37 12.67
C ASN A 114 -1.58 33.31 12.53
N GLY A 115 -2.76 32.93 13.01
CA GLY A 115 -4.01 33.70 12.90
C GLY A 115 -4.58 33.79 11.49
N LYS A 116 -4.10 32.97 10.53
CA LYS A 116 -4.57 32.95 9.14
C LYS A 116 -5.05 31.57 8.74
N GLU A 117 -6.19 31.51 8.09
CA GLU A 117 -6.65 30.28 7.44
C GLU A 117 -5.85 30.04 6.16
N MET A 118 -5.37 28.80 6.00
CA MET A 118 -4.70 28.31 4.80
C MET A 118 -5.23 26.94 4.43
N GLU A 119 -5.17 26.60 3.15
CA GLU A 119 -5.51 25.26 2.67
C GLU A 119 -4.25 24.42 2.59
N LEU A 120 -4.23 23.32 3.32
CA LEU A 120 -3.13 22.36 3.36
C LEU A 120 -3.60 20.99 2.91
N HIS A 121 -2.69 20.24 2.33
CA HIS A 121 -2.89 18.82 2.07
C HIS A 121 -2.96 18.05 3.40
N MET A 122 -3.78 17.01 3.45
CA MET A 122 -3.95 16.22 4.68
C MET A 122 -2.63 15.64 5.23
N ASP A 123 -1.66 15.37 4.36
CA ASP A 123 -0.34 14.84 4.75
C ASP A 123 0.58 15.91 5.35
N ASP A 124 0.27 17.22 5.19
CA ASP A 124 1.05 18.34 5.73
C ASP A 124 0.52 18.82 7.09
N ILE A 125 -0.52 18.18 7.61
CA ILE A 125 -1.10 18.49 8.92
C ILE A 125 -0.17 17.89 9.98
N VAL A 126 0.04 18.68 11.05
CA VAL A 126 0.85 18.27 12.19
C VAL A 126 0.00 18.11 13.46
N LEU A 127 0.56 17.46 14.45
CA LEU A 127 -0.03 17.35 15.78
C LEU A 127 -0.30 18.76 16.33
N ASP A 128 -1.41 18.93 17.03
CA ASP A 128 -1.90 20.19 17.62
C ASP A 128 -2.37 21.26 16.63
N ASP A 129 -2.39 21.00 15.29
CA ASP A 129 -2.99 21.93 14.33
C ASP A 129 -4.45 22.21 14.63
N ILE A 130 -4.90 23.44 14.37
CA ILE A 130 -6.31 23.84 14.45
C ILE A 130 -6.92 23.73 13.05
N LEU A 131 -7.81 22.73 12.87
CA LEU A 131 -8.55 22.55 11.63
C LEU A 131 -9.89 23.27 11.69
N CYS A 132 -10.26 23.95 10.60
CA CYS A 132 -11.56 24.57 10.41
C CYS A 132 -12.46 23.63 9.61
N LEU A 133 -13.32 22.88 10.29
CA LEU A 133 -14.22 21.91 9.67
C LEU A 133 -15.59 22.53 9.40
N SER A 134 -16.19 22.20 8.27
CA SER A 134 -17.52 22.62 7.86
C SER A 134 -18.27 21.48 7.18
N THR A 135 -19.54 21.67 6.91
CA THR A 135 -20.37 20.69 6.18
C THR A 135 -19.67 20.18 4.91
N GLY A 136 -19.58 18.87 4.76
CA GLY A 136 -18.89 18.18 3.67
C GLY A 136 -17.40 17.95 3.89
N SER A 137 -16.79 18.47 4.98
CA SER A 137 -15.40 18.18 5.33
C SER A 137 -15.22 16.73 5.79
N GLN A 138 -14.13 16.11 5.37
CA GLN A 138 -13.68 14.84 5.95
C GLN A 138 -12.71 15.11 7.09
N VAL A 139 -12.86 14.38 8.20
CA VAL A 139 -11.93 14.43 9.32
C VAL A 139 -10.71 13.59 8.97
N CYS A 140 -9.54 14.22 8.78
CA CYS A 140 -8.32 13.56 8.30
C CYS A 140 -7.45 12.97 9.42
N ALA A 141 -7.61 13.44 10.64
CA ALA A 141 -6.84 13.07 11.81
C ALA A 141 -7.76 13.08 13.04
N ASP A 142 -7.45 12.31 14.06
CA ASP A 142 -8.22 12.34 15.29
C ASP A 142 -8.05 13.71 15.94
N ALA A 143 -9.16 14.35 16.30
CA ALA A 143 -9.17 15.71 16.78
C ALA A 143 -10.20 15.91 17.90
N MET A 144 -10.06 16.98 18.66
CA MET A 144 -11.02 17.40 19.68
C MET A 144 -11.65 18.72 19.28
N VAL A 145 -12.97 18.85 19.46
CA VAL A 145 -13.69 20.09 19.21
C VAL A 145 -13.27 21.14 20.24
N VAL A 146 -12.71 22.27 19.78
CA VAL A 146 -12.29 23.39 20.65
C VAL A 146 -13.24 24.58 20.57
N GLU A 147 -13.97 24.72 19.45
CA GLU A 147 -14.95 25.80 19.25
C GLU A 147 -16.03 25.34 18.26
N GLY A 148 -17.30 25.60 18.54
CA GLY A 148 -18.42 25.31 17.65
C GLY A 148 -19.15 24.00 17.95
N ARG A 149 -19.88 23.48 16.93
CA ARG A 149 -20.67 22.26 17.01
C ARG A 149 -20.74 21.61 15.63
N LEU A 150 -20.65 20.28 15.58
CA LEU A 150 -20.74 19.49 14.37
C LEU A 150 -21.72 18.32 14.53
N GLU A 151 -22.34 17.97 13.44
CA GLU A 151 -23.01 16.67 13.25
C GLU A 151 -22.15 15.84 12.33
N VAL A 152 -21.72 14.67 12.77
CA VAL A 152 -20.78 13.82 12.05
C VAL A 152 -21.34 12.43 11.81
N ASN A 153 -20.96 11.86 10.69
CA ASN A 153 -21.20 10.45 10.37
C ASN A 153 -19.88 9.68 10.60
N GLU A 154 -19.87 8.79 11.58
CA GLU A 154 -18.72 7.97 11.95
C GLU A 154 -18.82 6.53 11.43
N SER A 155 -19.76 6.24 10.52
CA SER A 155 -20.07 4.87 10.04
C SER A 155 -18.89 4.13 9.42
N LEU A 156 -17.98 4.84 8.79
CA LEU A 156 -16.77 4.22 8.22
C LEU A 156 -15.80 3.71 9.29
N VAL A 157 -15.90 4.23 10.50
CA VAL A 157 -14.97 3.93 11.60
C VAL A 157 -15.62 3.02 12.64
N THR A 158 -16.86 3.32 13.01
CA THR A 158 -17.60 2.57 14.06
C THR A 158 -18.50 1.48 13.48
N GLY A 159 -18.88 1.58 12.19
CA GLY A 159 -19.87 0.71 11.55
C GLY A 159 -21.32 1.10 11.84
N GLU A 160 -21.58 2.12 12.67
CA GLU A 160 -22.91 2.62 12.99
C GLU A 160 -23.27 3.81 12.10
N SER A 161 -24.45 3.78 11.47
CA SER A 161 -24.86 4.79 10.49
C SER A 161 -25.51 6.02 11.11
N ASP A 162 -25.59 6.11 12.43
CA ASP A 162 -26.24 7.21 13.12
C ASP A 162 -25.39 8.48 13.06
N ILE A 163 -26.07 9.62 12.88
CA ILE A 163 -25.43 10.93 12.93
C ILE A 163 -25.23 11.30 14.40
N ILE A 164 -23.99 11.59 14.77
CA ILE A 164 -23.60 11.93 16.13
C ILE A 164 -23.35 13.44 16.23
N VAL A 165 -23.95 14.06 17.23
CA VAL A 165 -23.69 15.48 17.53
C VAL A 165 -22.46 15.59 18.39
N LYS A 166 -21.48 16.38 17.96
CA LYS A 166 -20.23 16.66 18.69
C LYS A 166 -20.26 18.11 19.19
N HIS A 167 -20.02 18.24 20.47
CA HIS A 167 -19.90 19.49 21.21
C HIS A 167 -18.44 19.76 21.57
N MET A 168 -18.20 20.92 22.16
CA MET A 168 -16.89 21.28 22.69
C MET A 168 -16.34 20.18 23.63
N HIS A 169 -15.07 19.83 23.47
CA HIS A 169 -14.34 18.74 24.12
C HIS A 169 -14.70 17.30 23.67
N ASP A 170 -15.61 17.14 22.72
CA ASP A 170 -15.87 15.82 22.13
C ASP A 170 -14.78 15.46 21.13
N THR A 171 -14.45 14.17 21.09
CA THR A 171 -13.46 13.61 20.14
C THR A 171 -14.11 13.32 18.80
N LEU A 172 -13.40 13.65 17.73
CA LEU A 172 -13.66 13.31 16.34
C LEU A 172 -12.66 12.28 15.88
N TYR A 173 -13.12 11.23 15.22
CA TYR A 173 -12.26 10.20 14.68
C TYR A 173 -11.91 10.44 13.21
N SER A 174 -10.66 10.17 12.86
CA SER A 174 -10.21 10.20 11.46
C SER A 174 -11.05 9.25 10.59
N GLY A 175 -11.39 9.70 9.37
CA GLY A 175 -12.29 8.95 8.48
C GLY A 175 -13.76 9.32 8.59
N SER A 176 -14.18 10.09 9.60
CA SER A 176 -15.54 10.58 9.75
C SER A 176 -15.84 11.72 8.76
N PHE A 177 -17.13 11.96 8.49
CA PHE A 177 -17.58 13.06 7.62
C PHE A 177 -18.48 14.02 8.39
N VAL A 178 -18.27 15.31 8.17
CA VAL A 178 -19.13 16.37 8.71
C VAL A 178 -20.40 16.48 7.85
N VAL A 179 -21.54 16.16 8.44
CA VAL A 179 -22.85 16.23 7.80
C VAL A 179 -23.43 17.63 7.87
N SER A 180 -23.27 18.28 9.01
CA SER A 180 -23.83 19.63 9.27
C SER A 180 -23.01 20.36 10.34
N GLY A 181 -23.02 21.68 10.29
CA GLY A 181 -22.37 22.53 11.28
C GLY A 181 -21.00 23.04 10.88
N GLN A 182 -20.37 23.78 11.80
CA GLN A 182 -19.01 24.31 11.69
C GLN A 182 -18.33 24.26 13.04
N ALA A 183 -17.06 23.88 13.07
CA ALA A 183 -16.26 23.89 14.29
C ALA A 183 -14.77 24.06 13.97
N LYS A 184 -14.03 24.57 14.96
CA LYS A 184 -12.58 24.45 15.02
C LYS A 184 -12.24 23.27 15.90
N VAL A 185 -11.29 22.46 15.43
CA VAL A 185 -10.87 21.24 16.11
C VAL A 185 -9.35 21.18 16.21
N GLN A 186 -8.83 20.77 17.36
CA GLN A 186 -7.39 20.57 17.56
C GLN A 186 -7.03 19.13 17.29
N VAL A 187 -6.04 18.90 16.42
CA VAL A 187 -5.52 17.57 16.08
C VAL A 187 -4.87 16.92 17.30
N GLN A 188 -5.29 15.71 17.64
CA GLN A 188 -4.80 14.96 18.80
C GLN A 188 -3.90 13.79 18.43
N HIS A 189 -4.14 13.13 17.29
CA HIS A 189 -3.32 12.05 16.77
C HIS A 189 -3.08 12.27 15.28
N VAL A 190 -1.95 11.80 14.79
CA VAL A 190 -1.54 11.93 13.38
C VAL A 190 -0.98 10.61 12.85
N GLY A 191 -1.12 10.39 11.57
CA GLY A 191 -0.54 9.23 10.87
C GLY A 191 -0.99 7.88 11.43
N LYS A 192 -0.04 7.09 11.92
CA LYS A 192 -0.27 5.72 12.43
C LYS A 192 -1.02 5.66 13.76
N ASP A 193 -1.02 6.76 14.50
CA ASP A 193 -1.65 6.85 15.82
C ASP A 193 -3.13 7.22 15.73
N ASN A 194 -3.63 7.56 14.53
CA ASN A 194 -5.05 7.77 14.29
C ASN A 194 -5.86 6.51 14.55
N TYR A 195 -7.05 6.66 15.10
CA TYR A 195 -7.96 5.56 15.42
C TYR A 195 -8.29 4.70 14.20
N ALA A 196 -8.57 5.31 13.05
CA ALA A 196 -8.80 4.57 11.81
C ALA A 196 -7.58 3.73 11.39
N ALA A 197 -6.36 4.25 11.52
CA ALA A 197 -5.13 3.53 11.21
C ALA A 197 -4.93 2.32 12.15
N THR A 198 -5.28 2.48 13.44
CA THR A 198 -5.22 1.40 14.43
C THR A 198 -6.17 0.27 14.10
N ILE A 199 -7.43 0.58 13.75
CA ILE A 199 -8.42 -0.42 13.31
C ILE A 199 -7.94 -1.14 12.04
N MET A 200 -7.42 -0.40 11.06
CA MET A 200 -6.90 -1.01 9.83
C MET A 200 -5.71 -1.94 10.10
N LYS A 201 -4.83 -1.59 11.02
CA LYS A 201 -3.72 -2.44 11.43
C LYS A 201 -4.21 -3.74 12.06
N ASP A 202 -5.19 -3.66 12.94
CA ASP A 202 -5.80 -4.82 13.57
C ASP A 202 -6.54 -5.69 12.55
N ALA A 203 -7.26 -5.09 11.61
CA ALA A 203 -7.92 -5.80 10.51
C ALA A 203 -6.91 -6.50 9.57
N LYS A 204 -5.73 -5.93 9.33
CA LYS A 204 -4.65 -6.54 8.53
C LYS A 204 -3.98 -7.73 9.22
N THR A 205 -3.96 -7.77 10.55
CA THR A 205 -3.45 -8.94 11.31
C THR A 205 -4.41 -10.12 11.24
N PHE A 206 -5.68 -9.91 10.91
CA PHE A 206 -6.60 -10.99 10.56
C PHE A 206 -6.08 -11.69 9.31
N LYS A 207 -5.66 -12.95 9.49
CA LYS A 207 -5.10 -13.85 8.47
C LYS A 207 -5.78 -13.62 7.13
N LYS A 208 -4.98 -13.27 6.11
CA LYS A 208 -5.37 -13.33 4.70
C LYS A 208 -6.16 -14.61 4.48
N HIS A 209 -7.47 -14.51 4.26
CA HIS A 209 -8.29 -15.67 3.90
C HIS A 209 -7.63 -16.36 2.70
N LYS A 210 -7.12 -17.56 2.93
CA LYS A 210 -6.58 -18.39 1.85
C LYS A 210 -7.73 -18.63 0.88
N SER A 211 -7.65 -18.05 -0.30
CA SER A 211 -8.62 -18.33 -1.35
C SER A 211 -8.53 -19.81 -1.69
N GLN A 212 -9.56 -20.59 -1.42
CA GLN A 212 -9.63 -22.03 -1.75
C GLN A 212 -9.32 -22.27 -3.23
N LEU A 213 -9.76 -21.35 -4.09
CA LEU A 213 -9.47 -21.41 -5.53
C LEU A 213 -7.97 -21.32 -5.80
N ARG A 214 -7.27 -20.42 -5.14
CA ARG A 214 -5.82 -20.25 -5.31
C ARG A 214 -5.04 -21.45 -4.77
N ASP A 215 -5.49 -22.02 -3.66
CA ASP A 215 -4.86 -23.22 -3.09
C ASP A 215 -5.07 -24.43 -4.01
N SER A 216 -6.25 -24.57 -4.63
CA SER A 216 -6.54 -25.62 -5.62
C SER A 216 -5.68 -25.46 -6.89
N ILE A 217 -5.54 -24.24 -7.42
CA ILE A 217 -4.67 -23.95 -8.56
C ILE A 217 -3.20 -24.25 -8.24
N ASN A 218 -2.72 -23.81 -7.08
CA ASN A 218 -1.37 -24.08 -6.62
C ASN A 218 -1.11 -25.59 -6.43
N PHE A 219 -2.10 -26.32 -5.93
CA PHE A 219 -2.02 -27.77 -5.81
C PHE A 219 -1.87 -28.44 -7.18
N ILE A 220 -2.68 -28.05 -8.17
CA ILE A 220 -2.59 -28.56 -9.55
C ILE A 220 -1.21 -28.27 -10.15
N ILE A 221 -0.75 -27.01 -10.06
CA ILE A 221 0.57 -26.60 -10.58
C ILE A 221 1.70 -27.40 -9.92
N LYS A 222 1.65 -27.56 -8.59
CA LYS A 222 2.64 -28.35 -7.84
C LYS A 222 2.63 -29.82 -8.24
N THR A 223 1.44 -30.40 -8.41
CA THR A 223 1.29 -31.81 -8.82
C THR A 223 1.82 -32.03 -10.21
N ILE A 224 1.49 -31.17 -11.18
CA ILE A 224 2.03 -31.22 -12.55
C ILE A 224 3.55 -31.06 -12.53
N GLY A 225 4.08 -30.11 -11.75
CA GLY A 225 5.51 -29.88 -11.60
C GLY A 225 6.25 -31.12 -11.07
N ILE A 226 5.67 -31.83 -10.09
CA ILE A 226 6.25 -33.07 -9.56
C ILE A 226 6.25 -34.20 -10.62
N ILE A 227 5.22 -34.27 -11.46
CA ILE A 227 5.11 -35.31 -12.52
C ILE A 227 6.07 -35.00 -13.66
N ILE A 228 6.27 -33.75 -14.03
CA ILE A 228 7.16 -33.38 -15.15
C ILE A 228 8.62 -33.78 -14.89
N ILE A 229 9.10 -33.66 -13.64
CA ILE A 229 10.49 -33.96 -13.30
C ILE A 229 10.85 -35.43 -13.62
N PRO A 230 10.14 -36.46 -13.11
CA PRO A 230 10.45 -37.85 -13.42
C PRO A 230 10.24 -38.18 -14.91
N VAL A 231 9.26 -37.58 -15.58
CA VAL A 231 9.05 -37.74 -17.03
C VAL A 231 10.26 -37.17 -17.80
N GLY A 232 10.76 -36.00 -17.45
CA GLY A 232 11.96 -35.44 -18.05
C GLY A 232 13.20 -36.32 -17.84
N ILE A 233 13.41 -36.86 -16.62
CA ILE A 233 14.50 -37.78 -16.31
C ILE A 233 14.37 -39.05 -17.16
N LEU A 234 13.17 -39.59 -17.32
CA LEU A 234 12.92 -40.81 -18.08
C LEU A 234 13.19 -40.58 -19.58
N LEU A 235 12.74 -39.45 -20.14
CA LEU A 235 12.99 -39.05 -21.52
C LEU A 235 14.49 -38.84 -21.76
N PHE A 236 15.17 -38.15 -20.87
CA PHE A 236 16.62 -37.96 -20.93
C PHE A 236 17.36 -39.29 -20.90
N SER A 237 17.00 -40.18 -19.96
CA SER A 237 17.62 -41.49 -19.84
C SER A 237 17.42 -42.36 -21.10
N LYS A 238 16.20 -42.34 -21.66
CA LYS A 238 15.90 -43.02 -22.92
C LYS A 238 16.76 -42.47 -24.05
N GLN A 239 16.83 -41.15 -24.19
CA GLN A 239 17.57 -40.50 -25.27
C GLN A 239 19.08 -40.75 -25.15
N PHE A 240 19.61 -40.72 -23.92
CA PHE A 240 21.05 -40.91 -23.67
C PHE A 240 21.49 -42.35 -23.78
N PHE A 241 20.73 -43.30 -23.22
CA PHE A 241 21.15 -44.71 -23.15
C PHE A 241 20.68 -45.59 -24.33
N LEU A 242 19.51 -45.28 -24.92
CA LEU A 242 18.93 -46.12 -25.97
C LEU A 242 19.17 -45.60 -27.39
N THR A 243 19.44 -44.27 -27.56
CA THR A 243 19.59 -43.68 -28.91
C THR A 243 21.04 -43.34 -29.25
N GLU A 244 22.02 -43.72 -28.37
CA GLU A 244 23.45 -43.39 -28.52
C GLU A 244 23.74 -41.91 -28.84
N SER A 245 22.86 -41.00 -28.36
CA SER A 245 22.98 -39.59 -28.59
C SER A 245 24.11 -39.01 -27.74
N THR A 246 24.81 -38.00 -28.25
CA THR A 246 25.76 -37.24 -27.43
C THR A 246 25.02 -36.45 -26.33
N LEU A 247 25.69 -36.24 -25.19
CA LEU A 247 25.13 -35.48 -24.05
C LEU A 247 24.42 -34.16 -24.48
N PRO A 248 25.00 -33.32 -25.37
CA PRO A 248 24.34 -32.14 -25.89
C PRO A 248 23.03 -32.40 -26.61
N GLN A 249 22.97 -33.47 -27.42
CA GLN A 249 21.76 -33.83 -28.17
C GLN A 249 20.64 -34.35 -27.26
N ALA A 250 20.99 -35.15 -26.24
CA ALA A 250 20.02 -35.63 -25.26
C ALA A 250 19.38 -34.52 -24.46
N ILE A 251 20.16 -33.49 -24.02
CA ILE A 251 19.64 -32.33 -23.28
C ILE A 251 18.72 -31.44 -24.13
N VAL A 252 19.05 -31.27 -25.42
CA VAL A 252 18.26 -30.41 -26.33
C VAL A 252 16.95 -31.08 -26.77
N SER A 253 16.90 -32.40 -26.77
CA SER A 253 15.74 -33.19 -27.24
C SER A 253 14.76 -33.57 -26.11
N THR A 254 15.15 -33.36 -24.84
CA THR A 254 14.32 -33.59 -23.65
C THR A 254 13.64 -32.34 -23.17
#